data_d85e5a8f026b308b972cf7a6bf8bd1b4
#
_entry.id   d85e5a8f026b308b972cf7a6bf8bd1b4
#
_cell.length_a   1.000
_cell.length_b   1.000
_cell.length_c   1.000
_cell.angle_alpha   90.00
_cell.angle_beta   90.00
_cell.angle_gamma   90.00
#
_symmetry.space_group_name_H-M   'P 1'
#
loop_
_entity.id
_entity.type
_entity.pdbx_description
1 polymer ?
#
loop_
_entity_poly.entity_id
_entity_poly.type
_entity_poly.pdbx_seq_one_letter_code
_entity_poly.pdbx_strand_id
1 'polypeptide(L)'
;MSTAVAHEPPYDVYPAAEPPYYRVRYAASKEPGELIFPVNYTIWIPPGIKQLRGVIVHQHGCGEGSCKSGLTGAYDLHWQALAKKHDCALLAPSYEQPEKADCQMWCDPRNGSGAAFEKCLGDLAAKAGHPELAKVPWALWGHSGGGHWAGGMVLLHPDRVAAAWLRSGVPLLKADPAKTGIKAHTLPESALKVPVMCNLGTKEGVTVKDDRFAGVWPANEALFGEVRAQGGLIGVAVDPLSSHDCGNQRYFAVVWLDACLSIRLPNVSGESLKEMPTEGAYLAEPTGSEAVPAEKFTGDAQKAAWLPNQLRATRRQVATPARQFREPIPNSMNRLIEVAST
;
A
#
# COMPACT_ATOMS: atom_id res chain seq x y z
N MET A 1 16.63 -5.56 41.43
CA MET A 1 15.86 -4.42 40.88
C MET A 1 16.21 -4.34 39.40
N SER A 2 15.28 -4.73 38.54
CA SER A 2 15.46 -4.61 37.10
C SER A 2 15.27 -3.15 36.73
N THR A 3 16.35 -2.48 36.33
CA THR A 3 16.23 -1.16 35.73
C THR A 3 15.48 -1.33 34.40
N ALA A 4 14.21 -0.90 34.38
CA ALA A 4 13.49 -0.76 33.15
C ALA A 4 14.30 0.18 32.25
N VAL A 5 14.81 -0.32 31.14
CA VAL A 5 15.42 0.50 30.11
C VAL A 5 14.34 1.44 29.63
N ALA A 6 14.50 2.73 29.90
CA ALA A 6 13.59 3.73 29.32
C ALA A 6 13.73 3.64 27.80
N HIS A 7 12.63 3.33 27.14
CA HIS A 7 12.58 3.36 25.68
C HIS A 7 12.57 4.82 25.23
N GLU A 8 13.29 5.14 24.17
CA GLU A 8 13.29 6.50 23.65
C GLU A 8 12.03 6.80 22.79
N PRO A 9 11.48 8.03 22.89
CA PRO A 9 10.40 8.43 22.00
C PRO A 9 10.76 8.21 20.51
N PRO A 10 9.78 7.84 19.66
CA PRO A 10 8.36 7.82 19.94
C PRO A 10 7.79 6.48 20.37
N TYR A 11 8.55 5.40 20.50
CA TYR A 11 7.99 4.09 20.88
C TYR A 11 7.45 4.04 22.31
N ASP A 12 7.84 4.99 23.15
CA ASP A 12 7.37 5.10 24.54
C ASP A 12 6.13 5.94 24.68
N VAL A 13 5.94 6.89 23.77
CA VAL A 13 4.83 7.84 23.79
C VAL A 13 3.90 7.52 22.62
N TYR A 14 3.10 6.47 22.79
CA TYR A 14 2.10 6.13 21.80
C TYR A 14 0.92 7.09 21.89
N PRO A 15 0.35 7.50 20.75
CA PRO A 15 -0.98 8.08 20.74
C PRO A 15 -1.96 7.17 21.47
N ALA A 16 -2.97 7.72 22.12
CA ALA A 16 -3.98 6.95 22.84
C ALA A 16 -4.58 5.87 21.93
N ALA A 17 -4.81 4.68 22.48
CA ALA A 17 -5.46 3.57 21.78
C ALA A 17 -6.81 3.25 22.44
N GLU A 18 -7.63 4.29 22.65
CA GLU A 18 -9.02 4.20 23.11
C GLU A 18 -9.96 4.28 21.90
N PRO A 19 -11.15 3.68 22.00
CA PRO A 19 -12.12 3.74 20.91
C PRO A 19 -12.27 5.17 20.35
N PRO A 20 -12.23 5.34 19.02
CA PRO A 20 -12.31 4.35 17.96
C PRO A 20 -10.97 3.72 17.54
N TYR A 21 -9.91 3.89 18.33
CA TYR A 21 -8.60 3.30 18.08
C TYR A 21 -8.37 2.10 18.99
N TYR A 22 -7.74 1.05 18.42
CA TYR A 22 -7.37 -0.16 19.16
C TYR A 22 -5.94 -0.53 18.78
N ARG A 23 -5.20 -1.12 19.74
CA ARG A 23 -3.81 -1.53 19.48
C ARG A 23 -3.53 -2.90 20.08
N VAL A 24 -2.75 -3.68 19.35
CA VAL A 24 -2.06 -4.86 19.83
C VAL A 24 -0.56 -4.71 19.59
N ARG A 25 0.25 -5.25 20.49
CA ARG A 25 1.72 -5.29 20.35
C ARG A 25 2.19 -6.71 20.54
N TYR A 26 3.09 -7.13 19.65
CA TYR A 26 3.80 -8.40 19.78
C TYR A 26 5.27 -8.13 20.12
N ALA A 27 5.81 -8.93 21.03
CA ALA A 27 7.24 -8.95 21.30
C ALA A 27 8.01 -9.59 20.14
N ALA A 28 9.30 -9.30 20.06
CA ALA A 28 10.21 -10.01 19.17
C ALA A 28 10.20 -11.51 19.48
N SER A 29 10.22 -12.33 18.44
CA SER A 29 10.38 -13.78 18.57
C SER A 29 11.81 -14.20 18.28
N LYS A 30 12.22 -15.34 18.83
CA LYS A 30 13.48 -16.04 18.51
C LYS A 30 13.23 -17.32 17.71
N GLU A 31 11.96 -17.67 17.52
CA GLU A 31 11.59 -18.90 16.81
C GLU A 31 11.78 -18.73 15.30
N PRO A 32 12.32 -19.75 14.61
CA PRO A 32 12.52 -19.70 13.17
C PRO A 32 11.22 -19.44 12.41
N GLY A 33 11.23 -18.48 11.50
CA GLY A 33 10.07 -18.11 10.68
C GLY A 33 9.12 -17.12 11.34
N GLU A 34 9.32 -16.77 12.60
CA GLU A 34 8.57 -15.73 13.28
C GLU A 34 9.27 -14.36 13.18
N LEU A 35 8.51 -13.30 13.43
CA LEU A 35 9.00 -11.92 13.33
C LEU A 35 10.00 -11.63 14.46
N ILE A 36 11.23 -11.27 14.08
CA ILE A 36 12.33 -10.99 15.03
C ILE A 36 12.30 -9.59 15.64
N PHE A 37 11.40 -8.71 15.16
CA PHE A 37 11.21 -7.36 15.71
C PHE A 37 9.91 -7.27 16.48
N PRO A 38 9.87 -6.49 17.58
CA PRO A 38 8.59 -6.13 18.15
C PRO A 38 7.78 -5.31 17.14
N VAL A 39 6.46 -5.44 17.18
CA VAL A 39 5.57 -4.71 16.28
C VAL A 39 4.31 -4.26 16.98
N ASN A 40 3.91 -3.02 16.71
CA ASN A 40 2.63 -2.46 17.11
C ASN A 40 1.69 -2.40 15.90
N TYR A 41 0.48 -2.88 16.07
CA TYR A 41 -0.60 -2.72 15.09
C TYR A 41 -1.67 -1.83 15.70
N THR A 42 -1.80 -0.62 15.18
CA THR A 42 -2.86 0.31 15.58
C THR A 42 -3.93 0.35 14.49
N ILE A 43 -5.18 0.12 14.89
CA ILE A 43 -6.32 0.18 13.97
C ILE A 43 -7.29 1.28 14.42
N TRP A 44 -7.82 2.01 13.44
CA TRP A 44 -8.96 2.89 13.59
C TRP A 44 -10.19 2.23 12.97
N ILE A 45 -11.29 2.23 13.70
CA ILE A 45 -12.58 1.70 13.23
C ILE A 45 -13.56 2.88 13.12
N PRO A 46 -14.22 3.08 11.96
CA PRO A 46 -15.14 4.19 11.79
C PRO A 46 -16.23 4.17 12.87
N PRO A 47 -16.44 5.28 13.61
CA PRO A 47 -17.49 5.33 14.61
C PRO A 47 -18.87 5.03 14.01
N GLY A 48 -19.64 4.17 14.70
CA GLY A 48 -20.99 3.80 14.31
C GLY A 48 -21.09 2.74 13.22
N ILE A 49 -19.97 2.22 12.70
CA ILE A 49 -19.98 1.12 11.75
C ILE A 49 -20.57 -0.15 12.41
N LYS A 50 -21.48 -0.82 11.70
CA LYS A 50 -22.07 -2.07 12.19
C LYS A 50 -21.28 -3.30 11.74
N GLN A 51 -20.71 -3.25 10.55
CA GLN A 51 -19.96 -4.35 9.97
C GLN A 51 -18.89 -3.82 9.00
N LEU A 52 -17.68 -4.25 9.20
CA LEU A 52 -16.55 -3.92 8.33
C LEU A 52 -16.60 -4.75 7.05
N ARG A 53 -16.28 -4.12 5.92
CA ARG A 53 -16.18 -4.77 4.59
C ARG A 53 -14.74 -5.01 4.16
N GLY A 54 -13.77 -4.36 4.80
CA GLY A 54 -12.35 -4.47 4.48
C GLY A 54 -11.47 -3.80 5.52
N VAL A 55 -10.17 -3.93 5.33
CA VAL A 55 -9.16 -3.16 6.06
C VAL A 55 -8.19 -2.50 5.08
N ILE A 56 -7.95 -1.21 5.27
CA ILE A 56 -6.88 -0.48 4.57
C ILE A 56 -5.65 -0.55 5.44
N VAL A 57 -4.53 -1.03 4.88
CA VAL A 57 -3.25 -1.14 5.56
C VAL A 57 -2.32 -0.05 5.07
N HIS A 58 -1.84 0.80 5.96
CA HIS A 58 -0.94 1.91 5.69
C HIS A 58 0.46 1.59 6.24
N GLN A 59 1.31 1.01 5.40
CA GLN A 59 2.62 0.47 5.77
C GLN A 59 3.76 1.41 5.36
N HIS A 60 4.44 1.98 6.34
CA HIS A 60 5.66 2.78 6.11
C HIS A 60 6.87 1.90 5.76
N GLY A 61 7.97 2.56 5.38
CA GLY A 61 9.18 1.91 4.90
C GLY A 61 10.13 1.45 6.00
N CYS A 62 11.33 1.10 5.57
CA CYS A 62 12.41 0.61 6.41
C CYS A 62 13.15 1.73 7.12
N GLY A 63 13.89 1.34 8.15
CA GLY A 63 14.65 2.21 9.02
C GLY A 63 13.82 2.71 10.20
N GLU A 64 14.49 3.00 11.28
CA GLU A 64 13.84 3.34 12.55
C GLU A 64 12.84 4.49 12.41
N GLY A 65 13.24 5.61 11.82
CA GLY A 65 12.38 6.78 11.66
C GLY A 65 11.15 6.51 10.79
N SER A 66 11.29 5.70 9.72
CA SER A 66 10.17 5.35 8.85
C SER A 66 9.21 4.36 9.53
N CYS A 67 9.73 3.37 10.23
CA CYS A 67 8.92 2.45 11.02
C CYS A 67 8.13 3.17 12.12
N LYS A 68 8.74 4.15 12.79
CA LYS A 68 8.10 5.01 13.80
C LYS A 68 6.89 5.78 13.23
N SER A 69 6.93 6.17 11.95
CA SER A 69 5.78 6.83 11.30
C SER A 69 4.51 5.97 11.29
N GLY A 70 4.63 4.65 11.39
CA GLY A 70 3.50 3.74 11.56
C GLY A 70 2.68 3.98 12.83
N LEU A 71 3.25 4.58 13.87
CA LEU A 71 2.54 4.89 15.11
C LEU A 71 1.37 5.85 14.90
N THR A 72 1.46 6.74 13.92
CA THR A 72 0.44 7.74 13.60
C THR A 72 -0.33 7.44 12.33
N GLY A 73 -0.01 6.38 11.60
CA GLY A 73 -0.65 6.07 10.31
C GLY A 73 -2.15 5.85 10.41
N ALA A 74 -2.64 5.26 11.51
CA ALA A 74 -4.07 5.07 11.74
C ALA A 74 -4.82 6.38 12.11
N TYR A 75 -4.10 7.47 12.38
CA TYR A 75 -4.66 8.78 12.72
C TYR A 75 -4.72 9.74 11.53
N ASP A 76 -4.28 9.33 10.34
CA ASP A 76 -4.32 10.15 9.13
C ASP A 76 -5.76 10.30 8.62
N LEU A 77 -6.27 11.53 8.66
CA LEU A 77 -7.67 11.84 8.34
C LEU A 77 -8.04 11.54 6.88
N HIS A 78 -7.11 11.67 5.92
CA HIS A 78 -7.40 11.36 4.52
C HIS A 78 -7.61 9.85 4.34
N TRP A 79 -6.78 9.03 4.99
CA TRP A 79 -6.92 7.58 4.96
C TRP A 79 -8.15 7.12 5.75
N GLN A 80 -8.48 7.77 6.86
CA GLN A 80 -9.71 7.52 7.60
C GLN A 80 -10.96 7.84 6.76
N ALA A 81 -10.94 8.95 6.01
CA ALA A 81 -12.04 9.30 5.12
C ALA A 81 -12.27 8.25 4.03
N LEU A 82 -11.19 7.73 3.42
CA LEU A 82 -11.27 6.63 2.47
C LEU A 82 -11.82 5.36 3.13
N ALA A 83 -11.31 5.01 4.30
CA ALA A 83 -11.76 3.83 5.04
C ALA A 83 -13.25 3.93 5.40
N LYS A 84 -13.68 5.06 5.95
CA LYS A 84 -15.09 5.32 6.30
C LYS A 84 -16.02 5.21 5.08
N LYS A 85 -15.59 5.74 3.92
CA LYS A 85 -16.38 5.70 2.68
C LYS A 85 -16.72 4.26 2.25
N HIS A 86 -15.82 3.32 2.52
CA HIS A 86 -15.94 1.92 2.09
C HIS A 86 -16.31 0.96 3.21
N ASP A 87 -16.71 1.45 4.37
CA ASP A 87 -16.97 0.63 5.57
C ASP A 87 -15.75 -0.25 5.92
N CYS A 88 -14.55 0.31 5.79
CA CYS A 88 -13.28 -0.33 6.10
C CYS A 88 -12.70 0.21 7.40
N ALA A 89 -11.89 -0.60 8.08
CA ALA A 89 -10.97 -0.12 9.10
C ALA A 89 -9.68 0.42 8.46
N LEU A 90 -8.94 1.26 9.19
CA LEU A 90 -7.60 1.72 8.83
C LEU A 90 -6.58 1.17 9.81
N LEU A 91 -5.63 0.36 9.34
CA LEU A 91 -4.59 -0.27 10.14
C LEU A 91 -3.21 0.25 9.76
N ALA A 92 -2.41 0.58 10.75
CA ALA A 92 -1.02 0.99 10.57
C ALA A 92 -0.09 0.15 11.45
N PRO A 93 0.78 -0.69 10.84
CA PRO A 93 1.86 -1.37 11.54
C PRO A 93 3.01 -0.41 11.87
N SER A 94 3.66 -0.63 13.00
CA SER A 94 4.90 0.02 13.39
C SER A 94 5.87 -1.01 13.93
N TYR A 95 6.85 -1.40 13.12
CA TYR A 95 7.93 -2.31 13.54
C TYR A 95 8.96 -1.55 14.34
N GLU A 96 9.38 -2.10 15.48
CA GLU A 96 10.45 -1.55 16.31
C GLU A 96 11.82 -2.03 15.74
N GLN A 97 12.09 -1.66 14.50
CA GLN A 97 13.30 -2.04 13.78
C GLN A 97 14.46 -1.17 14.25
N PRO A 98 15.58 -1.77 14.74
CA PRO A 98 16.81 -1.03 15.01
C PRO A 98 17.39 -0.39 13.74
N GLU A 99 18.02 0.77 13.83
CA GLU A 99 18.51 1.56 12.70
C GLU A 99 19.39 0.78 11.71
N LYS A 100 20.24 -0.10 12.22
CA LYS A 100 21.18 -0.90 11.41
C LYS A 100 20.68 -2.30 11.06
N ALA A 101 19.44 -2.63 11.43
CA ALA A 101 18.91 -3.96 11.16
C ALA A 101 18.50 -4.11 9.69
N ASP A 102 18.61 -5.35 9.18
CA ASP A 102 18.19 -5.67 7.82
C ASP A 102 16.67 -5.56 7.69
N CYS A 103 16.25 -4.72 6.77
CA CYS A 103 14.85 -4.50 6.46
C CYS A 103 14.13 -5.76 5.96
N GLN A 104 14.83 -6.67 5.29
CA GLN A 104 14.25 -7.91 4.78
C GLN A 104 13.64 -8.76 5.89
N MET A 105 14.11 -8.60 7.12
CA MET A 105 13.62 -9.33 8.28
C MET A 105 12.15 -9.03 8.62
N TRP A 106 11.55 -8.01 8.03
CA TRP A 106 10.11 -7.76 8.13
C TRP A 106 9.45 -7.37 6.78
N CYS A 107 10.16 -6.69 5.87
CA CYS A 107 9.55 -6.25 4.62
C CYS A 107 9.31 -7.42 3.63
N ASP A 108 9.98 -8.54 3.82
CA ASP A 108 9.55 -9.81 3.22
C ASP A 108 8.52 -10.46 4.17
N PRO A 109 7.23 -10.57 3.78
CA PRO A 109 6.20 -11.11 4.66
C PRO A 109 6.44 -12.55 5.09
N ARG A 110 7.28 -13.31 4.35
CA ARG A 110 7.68 -14.69 4.68
C ARG A 110 8.60 -14.79 5.89
N ASN A 111 9.19 -13.67 6.33
CA ASN A 111 10.02 -13.58 7.53
C ASN A 111 9.19 -13.26 8.79
N GLY A 112 7.95 -13.75 8.85
CA GLY A 112 7.09 -13.70 10.03
C GLY A 112 6.15 -12.48 10.10
N SER A 113 6.40 -11.41 9.34
CA SER A 113 5.53 -10.22 9.39
C SER A 113 4.15 -10.46 8.76
N GLY A 114 4.04 -11.33 7.76
CA GLY A 114 2.76 -11.75 7.20
C GLY A 114 1.91 -12.50 8.23
N ALA A 115 2.49 -13.50 8.89
CA ALA A 115 1.82 -14.26 9.94
C ALA A 115 1.43 -13.38 11.14
N ALA A 116 2.32 -12.46 11.56
CA ALA A 116 2.03 -11.51 12.62
C ALA A 116 0.87 -10.57 12.25
N PHE A 117 0.79 -10.14 10.98
CA PHE A 117 -0.32 -9.34 10.47
C PHE A 117 -1.65 -10.10 10.49
N GLU A 118 -1.68 -11.35 10.01
CA GLU A 118 -2.91 -12.16 10.07
C GLU A 118 -3.36 -12.41 11.51
N LYS A 119 -2.42 -12.72 12.40
CA LYS A 119 -2.70 -12.85 13.83
C LYS A 119 -3.28 -11.57 14.42
N CYS A 120 -2.72 -10.40 14.07
CA CYS A 120 -3.19 -9.13 14.63
C CYS A 120 -4.64 -8.82 14.23
N LEU A 121 -5.08 -9.21 13.04
CA LEU A 121 -6.47 -9.02 12.62
C LEU A 121 -7.43 -9.82 13.51
N GLY A 122 -7.08 -11.05 13.91
CA GLY A 122 -7.85 -11.84 14.86
C GLY A 122 -7.89 -11.23 16.26
N ASP A 123 -6.75 -10.79 16.79
CA ASP A 123 -6.67 -10.20 18.13
C ASP A 123 -7.38 -8.83 18.18
N LEU A 124 -7.26 -8.02 17.13
CA LEU A 124 -7.99 -6.74 17.01
C LEU A 124 -9.49 -6.95 16.81
N ALA A 125 -9.90 -7.99 16.07
CA ALA A 125 -11.30 -8.38 15.92
C ALA A 125 -11.95 -8.63 17.27
N ALA A 126 -11.29 -9.41 18.13
CA ALA A 126 -11.78 -9.70 19.48
C ALA A 126 -11.79 -8.44 20.36
N LYS A 127 -10.73 -7.62 20.28
CA LYS A 127 -10.60 -6.40 21.11
C LYS A 127 -11.61 -5.31 20.74
N ALA A 128 -11.93 -5.17 19.45
CA ALA A 128 -12.82 -4.14 18.94
C ALA A 128 -14.29 -4.57 18.85
N GLY A 129 -14.60 -5.86 19.03
CA GLY A 129 -15.95 -6.38 18.87
C GLY A 129 -16.40 -6.51 17.41
N HIS A 130 -15.45 -6.63 16.47
CA HIS A 130 -15.68 -6.78 15.04
C HIS A 130 -15.10 -8.11 14.53
N PRO A 131 -15.76 -9.26 14.76
CA PRO A 131 -15.22 -10.58 14.44
C PRO A 131 -14.93 -10.79 12.94
N GLU A 132 -15.61 -10.05 12.07
CA GLU A 132 -15.42 -10.08 10.63
C GLU A 132 -14.02 -9.58 10.22
N LEU A 133 -13.35 -8.74 11.03
CA LEU A 133 -12.04 -8.17 10.72
C LEU A 133 -10.99 -9.24 10.40
N ALA A 134 -11.07 -10.40 11.02
CA ALA A 134 -10.17 -11.53 10.75
C ALA A 134 -10.31 -12.10 9.31
N LYS A 135 -11.42 -11.84 8.63
CA LYS A 135 -11.76 -12.46 7.34
C LYS A 135 -11.95 -11.48 6.19
N VAL A 136 -12.14 -10.18 6.47
CA VAL A 136 -12.35 -9.17 5.42
C VAL A 136 -11.12 -9.01 4.52
N PRO A 137 -11.32 -8.58 3.25
CA PRO A 137 -10.22 -8.32 2.32
C PRO A 137 -9.39 -7.09 2.72
N TRP A 138 -8.21 -6.98 2.10
CA TRP A 138 -7.20 -5.96 2.38
C TRP A 138 -6.99 -5.03 1.19
N ALA A 139 -6.90 -3.73 1.45
CA ALA A 139 -6.33 -2.75 0.52
C ALA A 139 -4.99 -2.30 1.08
N LEU A 140 -3.93 -2.48 0.31
CA LEU A 140 -2.56 -2.30 0.79
C LEU A 140 -1.95 -1.03 0.21
N TRP A 141 -1.49 -0.14 1.06
CA TRP A 141 -0.57 0.92 0.69
C TRP A 141 0.75 0.69 1.40
N GLY A 142 1.84 0.69 0.63
CA GLY A 142 3.18 0.52 1.18
C GLY A 142 4.20 1.45 0.56
N HIS A 143 5.12 1.99 1.39
CA HIS A 143 6.24 2.81 0.96
C HIS A 143 7.56 2.09 1.20
N SER A 144 8.48 2.08 0.23
CA SER A 144 9.82 1.49 0.35
C SER A 144 9.75 0.01 0.76
N GLY A 145 10.31 -0.39 1.90
CA GLY A 145 10.12 -1.73 2.45
C GLY A 145 8.65 -2.11 2.67
N GLY A 146 7.79 -1.13 2.99
CA GLY A 146 6.34 -1.35 3.05
C GLY A 146 5.72 -1.67 1.69
N GLY A 147 6.26 -1.09 0.59
CA GLY A 147 5.87 -1.45 -0.77
C GLY A 147 6.30 -2.88 -1.13
N HIS A 148 7.50 -3.28 -0.71
CA HIS A 148 7.97 -4.65 -0.83
C HIS A 148 7.04 -5.61 -0.07
N TRP A 149 6.70 -5.30 1.19
CA TRP A 149 5.77 -6.07 2.00
C TRP A 149 4.39 -6.17 1.34
N ALA A 150 3.82 -5.05 0.92
CA ALA A 150 2.49 -5.01 0.29
C ALA A 150 2.45 -5.85 -1.00
N GLY A 151 3.46 -5.72 -1.85
CA GLY A 151 3.59 -6.54 -3.07
C GLY A 151 3.81 -8.02 -2.74
N GLY A 152 4.59 -8.34 -1.72
CA GLY A 152 4.74 -9.71 -1.22
C GLY A 152 3.41 -10.31 -0.75
N MET A 153 2.58 -9.53 -0.04
CA MET A 153 1.24 -9.96 0.37
C MET A 153 0.30 -10.19 -0.81
N VAL A 154 0.40 -9.40 -1.90
CA VAL A 154 -0.33 -9.68 -3.15
C VAL A 154 0.03 -11.06 -3.71
N LEU A 155 1.32 -11.41 -3.69
CA LEU A 155 1.80 -12.67 -4.25
C LEU A 155 1.48 -13.89 -3.37
N LEU A 156 1.38 -13.70 -2.05
CA LEU A 156 1.09 -14.77 -1.09
C LEU A 156 -0.42 -14.97 -0.85
N HIS A 157 -1.21 -13.88 -0.87
CA HIS A 157 -2.63 -13.88 -0.52
C HIS A 157 -3.49 -13.11 -1.55
N PRO A 158 -3.38 -13.42 -2.85
CA PRO A 158 -4.09 -12.67 -3.90
C PRO A 158 -5.62 -12.68 -3.76
N ASP A 159 -6.18 -13.72 -3.15
CA ASP A 159 -7.60 -13.88 -2.84
C ASP A 159 -8.09 -12.94 -1.72
N ARG A 160 -7.17 -12.44 -0.88
CA ARG A 160 -7.45 -11.50 0.21
C ARG A 160 -7.20 -10.04 -0.16
N VAL A 161 -6.40 -9.76 -1.21
CA VAL A 161 -6.00 -8.40 -1.57
C VAL A 161 -6.97 -7.80 -2.59
N ALA A 162 -7.69 -6.76 -2.17
CA ALA A 162 -8.59 -6.00 -3.05
C ALA A 162 -7.82 -5.12 -4.03
N ALA A 163 -6.75 -4.46 -3.58
CA ALA A 163 -5.86 -3.63 -4.39
C ALA A 163 -4.56 -3.35 -3.62
N ALA A 164 -3.47 -3.02 -4.33
CA ALA A 164 -2.21 -2.64 -3.72
C ALA A 164 -1.55 -1.45 -4.41
N TRP A 165 -1.11 -0.47 -3.62
CA TRP A 165 -0.30 0.68 -4.03
C TRP A 165 1.11 0.53 -3.49
N LEU A 166 2.09 0.37 -4.38
CA LEU A 166 3.48 0.09 -4.07
C LEU A 166 4.32 1.35 -4.34
N ARG A 167 4.55 2.16 -3.32
CA ARG A 167 5.38 3.36 -3.42
C ARG A 167 6.84 3.02 -3.22
N SER A 168 7.66 3.20 -4.26
CA SER A 168 9.13 3.13 -4.21
C SER A 168 9.72 1.82 -3.67
N GLY A 169 8.96 0.72 -3.73
CA GLY A 169 9.40 -0.61 -3.29
C GLY A 169 8.50 -1.70 -3.83
N VAL A 170 9.11 -2.77 -4.32
CA VAL A 170 8.41 -3.92 -4.91
C VAL A 170 9.14 -5.22 -4.59
N PRO A 171 8.43 -6.36 -4.51
CA PRO A 171 9.07 -7.68 -4.35
C PRO A 171 9.81 -8.08 -5.63
N LEU A 172 10.82 -8.94 -5.50
CA LEU A 172 11.51 -9.54 -6.64
C LEU A 172 10.76 -10.81 -7.10
N LEU A 173 10.58 -10.95 -8.42
CA LEU A 173 10.09 -12.19 -9.05
C LEU A 173 11.22 -13.08 -9.56
N LYS A 174 12.43 -12.53 -9.72
CA LYS A 174 13.64 -13.26 -10.12
C LYS A 174 14.76 -12.96 -9.13
N ALA A 175 15.57 -13.95 -8.84
CA ALA A 175 16.75 -13.75 -8.01
C ALA A 175 17.68 -12.71 -8.65
N ASP A 176 18.13 -11.75 -7.84
CA ASP A 176 19.10 -10.74 -8.27
C ASP A 176 20.45 -11.10 -7.61
N PRO A 177 21.48 -11.45 -8.40
CA PRO A 177 22.80 -11.77 -7.84
C PRO A 177 23.43 -10.65 -7.03
N ALA A 178 23.05 -9.38 -7.30
CA ALA A 178 23.49 -8.21 -6.53
C ALA A 178 22.74 -8.03 -5.21
N LYS A 179 21.64 -8.77 -5.00
CA LYS A 179 20.76 -8.67 -3.84
C LYS A 179 20.57 -10.04 -3.17
N THR A 180 21.65 -10.68 -2.82
CA THR A 180 21.68 -12.07 -2.31
C THR A 180 20.82 -12.31 -1.05
N GLY A 181 20.53 -11.27 -0.27
CA GLY A 181 19.64 -11.35 0.91
C GLY A 181 18.15 -11.35 0.58
N ILE A 182 17.76 -11.04 -0.66
CA ILE A 182 16.35 -10.91 -1.05
C ILE A 182 15.93 -12.14 -1.85
N LYS A 183 14.97 -12.89 -1.31
CA LYS A 183 14.42 -14.08 -1.96
C LYS A 183 13.37 -13.68 -2.99
N ALA A 184 13.46 -14.23 -4.21
CA ALA A 184 12.42 -14.06 -5.22
C ALA A 184 11.08 -14.68 -4.77
N HIS A 185 9.99 -14.10 -5.21
CA HIS A 185 8.65 -14.63 -5.06
C HIS A 185 8.23 -15.35 -6.35
N THR A 186 7.33 -16.32 -6.22
CA THR A 186 6.59 -16.87 -7.35
C THR A 186 5.44 -15.94 -7.69
N LEU A 187 5.13 -15.78 -8.98
CA LEU A 187 3.95 -15.04 -9.45
C LEU A 187 2.82 -16.04 -9.70
N PRO A 188 1.82 -16.17 -8.82
CA PRO A 188 0.70 -17.05 -9.07
C PRO A 188 -0.29 -16.38 -10.05
N GLU A 189 -0.99 -17.19 -10.85
CA GLU A 189 -1.97 -16.69 -11.82
C GLU A 189 -3.07 -15.82 -11.18
N SER A 190 -3.49 -16.18 -9.97
CA SER A 190 -4.48 -15.41 -9.20
C SER A 190 -4.02 -13.97 -8.85
N ALA A 191 -2.71 -13.73 -8.69
CA ALA A 191 -2.18 -12.40 -8.45
C ALA A 191 -2.30 -11.48 -9.68
N LEU A 192 -2.40 -12.02 -10.89
CA LEU A 192 -2.63 -11.24 -12.12
C LEU A 192 -3.99 -10.51 -12.09
N LYS A 193 -4.95 -11.01 -11.32
CA LYS A 193 -6.29 -10.43 -11.16
C LYS A 193 -6.37 -9.35 -10.09
N VAL A 194 -5.31 -9.13 -9.33
CA VAL A 194 -5.23 -8.09 -8.30
C VAL A 194 -4.79 -6.78 -8.92
N PRO A 195 -5.55 -5.68 -8.81
CA PRO A 195 -5.09 -4.36 -9.23
C PRO A 195 -3.89 -3.92 -8.41
N VAL A 196 -2.79 -3.61 -9.08
CA VAL A 196 -1.55 -3.12 -8.46
C VAL A 196 -1.11 -1.83 -9.13
N MET A 197 -0.69 -0.84 -8.36
CA MET A 197 -0.06 0.38 -8.85
C MET A 197 1.37 0.46 -8.34
N CYS A 198 2.34 0.38 -9.24
CA CYS A 198 3.71 0.77 -8.99
C CYS A 198 3.80 2.30 -9.00
N ASN A 199 4.25 2.90 -7.91
CA ASN A 199 4.42 4.34 -7.84
C ASN A 199 5.84 4.69 -7.40
N LEU A 200 6.43 5.71 -8.02
CA LEU A 200 7.79 6.15 -7.73
C LEU A 200 7.98 7.61 -8.15
N GLY A 201 9.05 8.22 -7.67
CA GLY A 201 9.43 9.57 -8.07
C GLY A 201 10.26 9.59 -9.35
N THR A 202 10.21 10.70 -10.08
CA THR A 202 11.04 10.89 -11.28
C THR A 202 12.54 10.74 -10.98
N LYS A 203 12.97 11.11 -9.77
CA LYS A 203 14.39 11.03 -9.35
C LYS A 203 14.82 9.61 -8.92
N GLU A 204 13.93 8.66 -8.92
CA GLU A 204 14.20 7.26 -8.53
C GLU A 204 14.57 6.38 -9.75
N GLY A 205 15.34 6.90 -10.68
CA GLY A 205 15.82 6.16 -11.85
C GLY A 205 14.99 6.39 -13.12
N VAL A 206 13.91 7.17 -13.09
CA VAL A 206 13.16 7.50 -14.32
C VAL A 206 13.92 8.56 -15.13
N THR A 207 14.17 9.74 -14.54
CA THR A 207 14.90 10.82 -15.19
C THR A 207 16.32 11.02 -14.64
N VAL A 208 16.54 10.77 -13.33
CA VAL A 208 17.84 10.86 -12.66
C VAL A 208 18.39 9.45 -12.47
N LYS A 209 19.57 9.16 -13.05
CA LYS A 209 20.12 7.79 -13.10
C LYS A 209 21.25 7.55 -12.10
N ASP A 210 21.76 8.58 -11.45
CA ASP A 210 22.91 8.58 -10.54
C ASP A 210 22.55 8.90 -9.08
N ASP A 211 21.27 8.98 -8.77
CA ASP A 211 20.78 9.13 -7.39
C ASP A 211 20.90 7.82 -6.62
N ARG A 212 21.01 7.94 -5.30
CA ARG A 212 21.03 6.79 -4.35
C ARG A 212 19.90 5.78 -4.61
N PHE A 213 18.75 6.27 -5.04
CA PHE A 213 17.55 5.47 -5.28
C PHE A 213 17.26 5.21 -6.76
N ALA A 214 18.22 5.45 -7.65
CA ALA A 214 18.05 5.22 -9.08
C ALA A 214 17.72 3.76 -9.46
N GLY A 215 18.00 2.81 -8.57
CA GLY A 215 17.64 1.40 -8.73
C GLY A 215 16.14 1.08 -8.53
N VAL A 216 15.34 2.05 -8.07
CA VAL A 216 13.90 1.82 -7.81
C VAL A 216 13.14 1.61 -9.12
N TRP A 217 13.38 2.45 -10.16
CA TRP A 217 12.70 2.27 -11.44
C TRP A 217 13.02 0.90 -12.09
N PRO A 218 14.27 0.47 -12.26
CA PRO A 218 14.57 -0.84 -12.81
C PRO A 218 13.89 -2.00 -12.07
N ALA A 219 13.78 -1.93 -10.74
CA ALA A 219 13.09 -2.95 -9.97
C ALA A 219 11.58 -2.95 -10.21
N ASN A 220 10.96 -1.76 -10.28
CA ASN A 220 9.53 -1.62 -10.61
C ASN A 220 9.24 -2.06 -12.05
N GLU A 221 10.10 -1.69 -13.01
CA GLU A 221 9.99 -2.06 -14.41
C GLU A 221 10.04 -3.59 -14.59
N ALA A 222 10.91 -4.26 -13.84
CA ALA A 222 11.02 -5.72 -13.88
C ALA A 222 9.74 -6.42 -13.37
N LEU A 223 9.20 -5.99 -12.22
CA LEU A 223 7.91 -6.51 -11.71
C LEU A 223 6.78 -6.20 -12.69
N PHE A 224 6.69 -4.94 -13.10
CA PHE A 224 5.66 -4.46 -14.02
C PHE A 224 5.66 -5.24 -15.32
N GLY A 225 6.82 -5.40 -15.97
CA GLY A 225 6.96 -6.11 -17.24
C GLY A 225 6.55 -7.57 -17.14
N GLU A 226 6.96 -8.27 -16.09
CA GLU A 226 6.63 -9.70 -15.88
C GLU A 226 5.12 -9.90 -15.65
N VAL A 227 4.47 -9.02 -14.88
CA VAL A 227 3.04 -9.10 -14.61
C VAL A 227 2.22 -8.70 -15.84
N ARG A 228 2.61 -7.62 -16.55
CA ARG A 228 1.89 -7.18 -17.76
C ARG A 228 2.02 -8.16 -18.92
N ALA A 229 3.17 -8.76 -19.12
CA ALA A 229 3.37 -9.78 -20.17
C ALA A 229 2.38 -10.95 -20.04
N GLN A 230 1.89 -11.20 -18.83
CA GLN A 230 0.89 -12.23 -18.54
C GLN A 230 -0.55 -11.66 -18.42
N GLY A 231 -0.76 -10.40 -18.82
CA GLY A 231 -2.08 -9.76 -18.80
C GLY A 231 -2.53 -9.24 -17.43
N GLY A 232 -1.63 -9.18 -16.44
CA GLY A 232 -1.95 -8.76 -15.08
C GLY A 232 -2.38 -7.27 -14.97
N LEU A 233 -3.16 -6.95 -13.96
CA LEU A 233 -3.78 -5.65 -13.73
C LEU A 233 -2.82 -4.70 -12.98
N ILE A 234 -1.70 -4.35 -13.61
CA ILE A 234 -0.67 -3.51 -12.98
C ILE A 234 -0.46 -2.22 -13.77
N GLY A 235 -0.42 -1.10 -13.05
CA GLY A 235 -0.12 0.23 -13.58
C GLY A 235 1.19 0.79 -13.05
N VAL A 236 1.61 1.91 -13.65
CA VAL A 236 2.74 2.73 -13.20
C VAL A 236 2.28 4.16 -13.07
N ALA A 237 2.60 4.81 -11.95
CA ALA A 237 2.37 6.22 -11.69
C ALA A 237 3.69 6.87 -11.25
N VAL A 238 4.16 7.85 -12.00
CA VAL A 238 5.39 8.58 -11.71
C VAL A 238 5.07 9.93 -11.07
N ASP A 239 5.55 10.14 -9.83
CA ASP A 239 5.35 11.38 -9.10
C ASP A 239 6.41 12.41 -9.53
N PRO A 240 6.01 13.54 -10.15
CA PRO A 240 6.96 14.51 -10.70
C PRO A 240 7.85 15.13 -9.61
N LEU A 241 9.13 15.30 -9.93
CA LEU A 241 10.11 16.01 -9.11
C LEU A 241 10.41 15.40 -7.72
N SER A 242 9.75 14.29 -7.36
CA SER A 242 9.98 13.60 -6.09
C SER A 242 11.10 12.56 -6.19
N SER A 243 11.66 12.20 -5.06
CA SER A 243 12.62 11.12 -4.84
C SER A 243 12.00 10.03 -3.96
N HIS A 244 12.79 9.40 -3.11
CA HIS A 244 12.39 8.30 -2.23
C HIS A 244 11.66 8.78 -0.95
N ASP A 245 10.66 9.58 -1.15
CA ASP A 245 9.78 10.10 -0.10
C ASP A 245 8.31 9.77 -0.43
N CYS A 246 7.42 9.93 0.53
CA CYS A 246 5.99 9.72 0.26
C CYS A 246 5.40 10.79 -0.65
N GLY A 247 6.00 11.99 -0.70
CA GLY A 247 5.58 13.07 -1.58
C GLY A 247 4.09 13.37 -1.54
N ASN A 248 3.57 13.81 -2.67
CA ASN A 248 2.14 14.08 -2.86
C ASN A 248 1.36 12.88 -3.42
N GLN A 249 1.99 11.72 -3.53
CA GLN A 249 1.39 10.53 -4.14
C GLN A 249 0.08 10.09 -3.48
N ARG A 250 -0.15 10.44 -2.19
CA ARG A 250 -1.39 10.11 -1.47
C ARG A 250 -2.63 10.63 -2.18
N TYR A 251 -2.56 11.77 -2.84
CA TYR A 251 -3.70 12.34 -3.56
C TYR A 251 -4.14 11.44 -4.71
N PHE A 252 -3.21 10.78 -5.37
CA PHE A 252 -3.56 9.82 -6.40
C PHE A 252 -3.83 8.42 -5.82
N ALA A 253 -3.06 7.99 -4.81
CA ALA A 253 -3.24 6.69 -4.16
C ALA A 253 -4.65 6.54 -3.56
N VAL A 254 -5.15 7.58 -2.86
CA VAL A 254 -6.48 7.58 -2.27
C VAL A 254 -7.57 7.45 -3.34
N VAL A 255 -7.48 8.22 -4.44
CA VAL A 255 -8.47 8.17 -5.53
C VAL A 255 -8.42 6.83 -6.27
N TRP A 256 -7.22 6.29 -6.49
CA TRP A 256 -7.05 5.00 -7.16
C TRP A 256 -7.57 3.84 -6.31
N LEU A 257 -7.25 3.82 -5.03
CA LEU A 257 -7.78 2.82 -4.09
C LEU A 257 -9.30 2.95 -3.95
N ASP A 258 -9.83 4.18 -3.93
CA ASP A 258 -11.28 4.43 -3.93
C ASP A 258 -11.97 3.76 -5.13
N ALA A 259 -11.41 3.92 -6.32
CA ALA A 259 -11.93 3.29 -7.53
C ALA A 259 -11.87 1.75 -7.44
N CYS A 260 -10.76 1.19 -7.00
CA CYS A 260 -10.60 -0.25 -6.84
C CYS A 260 -11.54 -0.84 -5.80
N LEU A 261 -11.63 -0.22 -4.62
CA LEU A 261 -12.48 -0.67 -3.51
C LEU A 261 -13.97 -0.62 -3.88
N SER A 262 -14.39 0.43 -4.60
CA SER A 262 -15.78 0.56 -5.08
C SER A 262 -16.23 -0.61 -5.95
N ILE A 263 -15.30 -1.25 -6.65
CA ILE A 263 -15.58 -2.40 -7.53
C ILE A 263 -15.38 -3.71 -6.78
N ARG A 264 -14.22 -3.85 -6.13
CA ARG A 264 -13.71 -5.13 -5.63
C ARG A 264 -14.36 -5.59 -4.33
N LEU A 265 -14.71 -4.66 -3.44
CA LEU A 265 -15.28 -5.05 -2.16
C LEU A 265 -16.65 -5.73 -2.32
N PRO A 266 -16.88 -6.86 -1.64
CA PRO A 266 -18.18 -7.49 -1.61
C PRO A 266 -19.22 -6.60 -0.92
N ASN A 267 -20.49 -6.77 -1.24
CA ASN A 267 -21.56 -6.01 -0.59
C ASN A 267 -21.79 -6.47 0.85
N VAL A 268 -21.56 -7.76 1.09
CA VAL A 268 -21.71 -8.40 2.41
C VAL A 268 -20.32 -8.82 2.90
N SER A 269 -20.01 -8.52 4.15
CA SER A 269 -18.76 -8.94 4.79
C SER A 269 -18.62 -10.46 4.81
N GLY A 270 -17.42 -10.95 4.47
CA GLY A 270 -17.12 -12.38 4.43
C GLY A 270 -17.37 -13.06 3.09
N GLU A 271 -18.00 -12.38 2.13
CA GLU A 271 -18.05 -12.85 0.74
C GLU A 271 -16.69 -12.63 0.04
N SER A 272 -16.48 -13.35 -1.05
CA SER A 272 -15.29 -13.23 -1.88
C SER A 272 -15.21 -11.87 -2.57
N LEU A 273 -13.98 -11.41 -2.84
CA LEU A 273 -13.73 -10.22 -3.67
C LEU A 273 -14.40 -10.38 -5.04
N LYS A 274 -14.99 -9.29 -5.52
CA LYS A 274 -15.50 -9.21 -6.88
C LYS A 274 -14.34 -9.13 -7.87
N GLU A 275 -14.54 -9.64 -9.08
CA GLU A 275 -13.55 -9.48 -10.13
C GLU A 275 -13.44 -8.01 -10.57
N MET A 276 -12.21 -7.59 -10.90
CA MET A 276 -11.98 -6.28 -11.51
C MET A 276 -12.27 -6.38 -13.00
N PRO A 277 -13.24 -5.60 -13.53
CA PRO A 277 -13.51 -5.61 -14.97
C PRO A 277 -12.33 -5.03 -15.75
N THR A 278 -11.94 -5.70 -16.81
CA THR A 278 -10.93 -5.22 -17.76
C THR A 278 -11.55 -4.39 -18.88
N GLU A 279 -12.85 -4.54 -19.10
CA GLU A 279 -13.61 -3.81 -20.10
C GLU A 279 -13.71 -2.32 -19.75
N GLY A 280 -13.45 -1.46 -20.72
CA GLY A 280 -13.41 -0.01 -20.53
C GLY A 280 -12.19 0.50 -19.73
N ALA A 281 -11.19 -0.33 -19.47
CA ALA A 281 -9.93 0.08 -18.87
C ALA A 281 -9.16 1.08 -19.75
N TYR A 282 -8.17 1.73 -19.16
CA TYR A 282 -7.26 2.63 -19.85
C TYR A 282 -5.86 2.05 -19.87
N LEU A 283 -5.14 2.35 -20.95
CA LEU A 283 -3.73 2.01 -21.09
C LEU A 283 -2.89 3.28 -21.27
N ALA A 284 -1.67 3.25 -20.76
CA ALA A 284 -0.70 4.33 -20.88
C ALA A 284 0.71 3.75 -21.06
N GLU A 285 1.59 4.49 -21.71
CA GLU A 285 3.02 4.19 -21.63
C GLU A 285 3.50 4.32 -20.17
N PRO A 286 4.36 3.45 -19.66
CA PRO A 286 4.67 3.40 -18.23
C PRO A 286 5.22 4.69 -17.62
N THR A 287 5.93 5.50 -18.40
CA THR A 287 6.68 6.66 -17.88
C THR A 287 6.40 7.99 -18.54
N GLY A 288 5.25 8.20 -19.17
CA GLY A 288 5.09 9.53 -19.65
C GLY A 288 4.03 9.87 -20.66
N SER A 289 3.16 8.98 -21.01
CA SER A 289 2.09 9.30 -21.94
C SER A 289 0.74 9.48 -21.22
N GLU A 290 -0.16 10.10 -21.91
CA GLU A 290 -1.55 10.22 -21.49
C GLU A 290 -2.26 8.85 -21.57
N ALA A 291 -3.07 8.52 -20.57
CA ALA A 291 -3.86 7.31 -20.58
C ALA A 291 -5.03 7.43 -21.56
N VAL A 292 -5.17 6.45 -22.43
CA VAL A 292 -6.26 6.35 -23.41
C VAL A 292 -7.11 5.12 -23.15
N PRO A 293 -8.39 5.10 -23.59
CA PRO A 293 -9.18 3.88 -23.59
C PRO A 293 -8.42 2.72 -24.24
N ALA A 294 -8.50 1.51 -23.66
CA ALA A 294 -7.72 0.38 -24.12
C ALA A 294 -7.96 0.06 -25.61
N GLU A 295 -9.17 0.26 -26.09
CA GLU A 295 -9.55 0.07 -27.51
C GLU A 295 -8.93 1.13 -28.46
N LYS A 296 -8.39 2.23 -27.91
CA LYS A 296 -7.73 3.30 -28.66
C LYS A 296 -6.21 3.30 -28.50
N PHE A 297 -5.69 2.40 -27.66
CA PHE A 297 -4.26 2.29 -27.47
C PHE A 297 -3.60 1.62 -28.67
N THR A 298 -2.62 2.30 -29.28
CA THR A 298 -1.96 1.83 -30.50
C THR A 298 -0.63 1.11 -30.27
N GLY A 299 -0.15 1.11 -29.00
CA GLY A 299 1.08 0.44 -28.61
C GLY A 299 0.88 -1.03 -28.24
N ASP A 300 1.90 -1.65 -27.70
CA ASP A 300 1.84 -3.01 -27.18
C ASP A 300 1.11 -3.02 -25.83
N ALA A 301 -0.13 -3.53 -25.81
CA ALA A 301 -0.97 -3.57 -24.63
C ALA A 301 -0.37 -4.38 -23.47
N GLN A 302 0.52 -5.35 -23.77
CA GLN A 302 1.23 -6.13 -22.75
C GLN A 302 2.41 -5.39 -22.12
N LYS A 303 2.79 -4.25 -22.68
CA LYS A 303 3.81 -3.35 -22.13
C LYS A 303 3.23 -2.05 -21.57
N ALA A 304 1.92 -1.85 -21.72
CA ALA A 304 1.25 -0.64 -21.27
C ALA A 304 0.81 -0.73 -19.81
N ALA A 305 0.92 0.37 -19.07
CA ALA A 305 0.36 0.52 -17.74
C ALA A 305 -1.17 0.42 -17.79
N TRP A 306 -1.74 -0.42 -16.94
CA TRP A 306 -3.19 -0.63 -16.83
C TRP A 306 -3.80 0.28 -15.76
N LEU A 307 -4.98 0.83 -16.06
CA LEU A 307 -5.73 1.72 -15.17
C LEU A 307 -7.23 1.38 -15.22
N PRO A 308 -7.93 1.32 -14.08
CA PRO A 308 -9.36 1.05 -14.05
C PRO A 308 -10.17 2.18 -14.70
N ASN A 309 -11.31 1.82 -15.31
CA ASN A 309 -12.15 2.77 -16.06
C ASN A 309 -12.73 3.92 -15.23
N GLN A 310 -12.85 3.76 -13.93
CA GLN A 310 -13.46 4.73 -13.02
C GLN A 310 -12.58 5.93 -12.67
N LEU A 311 -11.30 5.92 -13.06
CA LEU A 311 -10.40 7.07 -12.87
C LEU A 311 -10.66 8.22 -13.87
N ARG A 312 -11.84 8.31 -14.46
CA ARG A 312 -12.18 9.35 -15.45
C ARG A 312 -11.91 10.78 -14.99
N ALA A 313 -12.08 11.06 -13.70
CA ALA A 313 -11.89 12.41 -13.15
C ALA A 313 -10.41 12.81 -12.96
N THR A 314 -9.50 11.84 -12.86
CA THR A 314 -8.08 12.05 -12.52
C THR A 314 -7.13 11.94 -13.71
N ARG A 315 -7.62 11.75 -14.93
CA ARG A 315 -6.83 11.54 -16.15
C ARG A 315 -5.74 12.59 -16.42
N ARG A 316 -5.94 13.82 -15.96
CA ARG A 316 -4.96 14.90 -16.13
C ARG A 316 -3.73 14.82 -15.23
N GLN A 317 -3.77 13.99 -14.18
CA GLN A 317 -2.69 13.90 -13.18
C GLN A 317 -1.68 12.78 -13.46
N VAL A 318 -2.05 11.74 -14.20
CA VAL A 318 -1.21 10.56 -14.44
C VAL A 318 -0.12 10.80 -15.48
N ALA A 319 -0.30 11.77 -16.37
CA ALA A 319 0.50 11.90 -17.59
C ALA A 319 1.09 13.28 -17.86
N THR A 320 1.12 14.23 -16.91
CA THR A 320 1.61 15.57 -17.25
C THR A 320 2.89 15.92 -16.50
N PRO A 321 4.03 16.08 -17.19
CA PRO A 321 5.20 16.72 -16.59
C PRO A 321 4.87 18.19 -16.28
N ALA A 322 5.06 18.59 -15.04
CA ALA A 322 5.35 19.94 -14.52
C ALA A 322 4.57 21.19 -15.03
N ARG A 323 3.73 21.13 -16.05
CA ARG A 323 3.10 22.35 -16.60
C ARG A 323 1.74 22.75 -16.00
N GLN A 324 1.08 21.91 -15.20
CA GLN A 324 -0.31 22.16 -14.79
C GLN A 324 -0.57 22.43 -13.31
N PHE A 325 0.44 22.64 -12.48
CA PHE A 325 0.24 23.07 -11.09
C PHE A 325 -0.07 24.58 -10.94
N ARG A 326 -0.50 25.27 -12.01
CA ARG A 326 -0.90 26.69 -11.98
C ARG A 326 -2.43 26.91 -11.98
N GLU A 327 -3.23 25.87 -12.02
CA GLU A 327 -4.69 26.05 -11.93
C GLU A 327 -5.23 25.74 -10.53
N PRO A 328 -6.18 26.52 -10.01
CA PRO A 328 -6.72 26.33 -8.67
C PRO A 328 -7.46 24.98 -8.56
N ILE A 329 -7.38 24.37 -7.38
CA ILE A 329 -8.06 23.12 -7.01
C ILE A 329 -9.56 23.26 -7.32
N PRO A 330 -10.18 22.33 -8.07
CA PRO A 330 -11.62 22.39 -8.34
C PRO A 330 -12.44 22.39 -7.04
N ASN A 331 -13.49 23.22 -6.99
CA ASN A 331 -14.38 23.39 -5.82
C ASN A 331 -14.98 22.11 -5.24
N SER A 332 -14.94 20.99 -5.97
CA SER A 332 -15.35 19.67 -5.46
C SER A 332 -14.46 19.09 -4.36
N MET A 333 -13.19 19.52 -4.25
CA MET A 333 -12.30 19.12 -3.15
C MET A 333 -12.49 19.96 -1.88
N ASN A 334 -12.96 21.20 -2.00
CA ASN A 334 -13.28 22.04 -0.83
C ASN A 334 -14.44 21.48 0.00
N ARG A 335 -15.36 20.73 -0.60
CA ARG A 335 -16.46 20.06 0.15
C ARG A 335 -15.98 18.93 1.06
N LEU A 336 -14.83 18.30 0.78
CA LEU A 336 -14.27 17.25 1.65
C LEU A 336 -13.59 17.86 2.89
N ILE A 337 -13.12 19.11 2.79
CA ILE A 337 -12.48 19.82 3.93
C ILE A 337 -13.56 20.41 4.86
N GLU A 338 -14.70 20.88 4.32
CA GLU A 338 -15.80 21.43 5.14
C GLU A 338 -16.54 20.37 5.96
N VAL A 339 -16.61 19.10 5.51
CA VAL A 339 -17.26 18.00 6.26
C VAL A 339 -16.41 17.51 7.43
N ALA A 340 -15.10 17.81 7.45
CA ALA A 340 -14.21 17.43 8.56
C ALA A 340 -14.13 18.47 9.68
N SER A 341 -14.77 19.64 9.53
CA SER A 341 -14.75 20.76 10.50
C SER A 341 -16.11 21.04 11.17
N THR A 342 -17.10 20.22 10.92
CA THR A 342 -18.37 20.15 11.66
C THR A 342 -18.55 18.74 12.25
#